data_1bea18456bc9e592caae0d1699b60de0
#
_entry.id   1bea18456bc9e592caae0d1699b60de0
#
_cell.length_a   1.000
_cell.length_b   1.000
_cell.length_c   1.000
_cell.angle_alpha   90.00
_cell.angle_beta   90.00
_cell.angle_gamma   90.00
#
_symmetry.space_group_name_H-M   'P 1'
#
loop_
_entity.id
_entity.type
_entity.pdbx_description
1 polymer ?
#
loop_
_entity_poly.entity_id
_entity_poly.type
_entity_poly.pdbx_seq_one_letter_code
_entity_poly.pdbx_strand_id
1 'polypeptide(L)'
;MRYPREALATLARYGVRYHGWAANAAAPAIFARHLATVHVPRRYYTQLLPGIPTIRVFEALACGIPLVSAPWEDSEHLFRPGQDFLFARDGAEMTRHLRAISADPALRASLVQSGLETVRARHSCAHRAQELMRIVETLNPAAQPHLARIVA
;
A
#
# COMPACT_ATOMS: atom_id res chain seq x y z
N MET A 1 2.99 -16.94 9.54
CA MET A 1 2.41 -17.81 8.51
C MET A 1 3.56 -18.47 7.77
N ARG A 2 3.54 -19.79 7.61
CA ARG A 2 4.56 -20.51 6.82
C ARG A 2 3.97 -20.92 5.48
N TYR A 3 4.69 -20.69 4.39
CA TYR A 3 4.30 -21.20 3.08
C TYR A 3 4.45 -22.74 3.04
N PRO A 4 3.58 -23.46 2.28
CA PRO A 4 3.79 -24.87 2.01
C PRO A 4 5.15 -25.13 1.35
N ARG A 5 5.75 -26.29 1.62
CA ARG A 5 7.07 -26.65 1.05
C ARG A 5 7.10 -26.60 -0.48
N GLU A 6 6.02 -27.01 -1.12
CA GLU A 6 5.86 -26.98 -2.58
C GLU A 6 5.90 -25.55 -3.14
N ALA A 7 5.23 -24.60 -2.44
CA ALA A 7 5.27 -23.19 -2.82
C ALA A 7 6.68 -22.62 -2.70
N LEU A 8 7.41 -22.95 -1.62
CA LEU A 8 8.80 -22.53 -1.45
C LEU A 8 9.74 -23.13 -2.53
N ALA A 9 9.53 -24.40 -2.88
CA ALA A 9 10.28 -25.05 -3.96
C ALA A 9 10.00 -24.38 -5.31
N THR A 10 8.75 -24.03 -5.58
CA THR A 10 8.35 -23.29 -6.79
C THR A 10 9.02 -21.91 -6.83
N LEU A 11 9.00 -21.15 -5.75
CA LEU A 11 9.67 -19.84 -5.67
C LEU A 11 11.17 -19.98 -5.95
N ALA A 12 11.84 -20.94 -5.30
CA ALA A 12 13.26 -21.19 -5.49
C ALA A 12 13.61 -21.56 -6.95
N ARG A 13 12.78 -22.37 -7.62
CA ARG A 13 12.97 -22.76 -9.03
C ARG A 13 12.93 -21.54 -9.97
N TYR A 14 12.17 -20.50 -9.62
CA TYR A 14 12.11 -19.25 -10.38
C TYR A 14 13.07 -18.16 -9.84
N GLY A 15 14.05 -18.53 -9.02
CA GLY A 15 15.04 -17.59 -8.48
C GLY A 15 14.50 -16.61 -7.44
N VAL A 16 13.29 -16.85 -6.91
CA VAL A 16 12.69 -15.99 -5.87
C VAL A 16 13.21 -16.42 -4.51
N ARG A 17 13.85 -15.51 -3.80
CA ARG A 17 14.35 -15.72 -2.45
C ARG A 17 13.26 -15.42 -1.41
N TYR A 18 12.90 -16.42 -0.63
CA TYR A 18 11.96 -16.26 0.48
C TYR A 18 12.69 -15.95 1.78
N HIS A 19 12.52 -14.76 2.33
CA HIS A 19 13.17 -14.30 3.55
C HIS A 19 12.34 -14.51 4.84
N GLY A 20 11.14 -15.04 4.71
CA GLY A 20 10.26 -15.24 5.86
C GLY A 20 9.63 -13.93 6.35
N TRP A 21 9.49 -13.83 7.67
CA TRP A 21 8.93 -12.64 8.32
C TRP A 21 10.00 -11.56 8.47
N ALA A 22 9.60 -10.32 8.22
CA ALA A 22 10.41 -9.14 8.47
C ALA A 22 9.68 -8.19 9.43
N ALA A 23 10.41 -7.58 10.34
CA ALA A 23 9.85 -6.56 11.23
C ALA A 23 9.40 -5.32 10.43
N ASN A 24 8.29 -4.69 10.82
CA ASN A 24 7.80 -3.49 10.12
C ASN A 24 8.84 -2.37 10.09
N ALA A 25 9.62 -2.21 11.16
CA ALA A 25 10.71 -1.23 11.22
C ALA A 25 11.82 -1.47 10.17
N ALA A 26 11.95 -2.69 9.65
CA ALA A 26 12.91 -3.03 8.59
C ALA A 26 12.36 -2.78 7.18
N ALA A 27 11.06 -2.57 7.02
CA ALA A 27 10.41 -2.42 5.70
C ALA A 27 11.03 -1.29 4.86
N PRO A 28 11.30 -0.07 5.36
CA PRO A 28 11.93 0.99 4.57
C PRO A 28 13.29 0.57 4.01
N ALA A 29 14.13 -0.06 4.81
CA ALA A 29 15.46 -0.51 4.39
C ALA A 29 15.39 -1.69 3.39
N ILE A 30 14.35 -2.52 3.47
CA ILE A 30 14.08 -3.57 2.49
C ILE A 30 13.65 -2.93 1.18
N PHE A 31 12.65 -2.04 1.19
CA PHE A 31 12.15 -1.38 0.00
C PHE A 31 13.23 -0.57 -0.74
N ALA A 32 14.08 0.14 0.00
CA ALA A 32 15.16 0.94 -0.59
C ALA A 32 16.16 0.13 -1.44
N ARG A 33 16.18 -1.19 -1.33
CA ARG A 33 17.06 -2.08 -2.11
C ARG A 33 16.39 -2.68 -3.35
N HIS A 34 15.15 -2.31 -3.65
CA HIS A 34 14.36 -2.87 -4.73
C HIS A 34 13.82 -1.77 -5.66
N LEU A 35 13.61 -2.11 -6.93
CA LEU A 35 13.06 -1.17 -7.93
C LEU A 35 11.54 -1.02 -7.85
N ALA A 36 10.86 -2.04 -7.36
CA ALA A 36 9.41 -2.07 -7.22
C ALA A 36 9.00 -3.09 -6.16
N THR A 37 7.77 -2.96 -5.67
CA THR A 37 7.11 -3.97 -4.85
C THR A 37 5.79 -4.39 -5.45
N VAL A 38 5.32 -5.58 -5.09
CA VAL A 38 4.02 -6.11 -5.53
C VAL A 38 3.10 -6.31 -4.35
N HIS A 39 1.81 -6.06 -4.58
CA HIS A 39 0.77 -6.30 -3.61
C HIS A 39 -0.31 -7.21 -4.21
N VAL A 40 -0.42 -8.42 -3.67
CA VAL A 40 -1.46 -9.38 -4.01
C VAL A 40 -2.21 -9.72 -2.73
N PRO A 41 -3.36 -9.08 -2.48
CA PRO A 41 -4.14 -9.33 -1.28
C PRO A 41 -4.69 -10.77 -1.28
N ARG A 42 -4.87 -11.33 -0.10
CA ARG A 42 -5.49 -12.65 0.03
C ARG A 42 -6.94 -12.59 -0.41
N ARG A 43 -7.45 -13.68 -0.99
CA ARG A 43 -8.85 -13.80 -1.44
C ARG A 43 -9.86 -13.41 -0.36
N TYR A 44 -9.58 -13.74 0.90
CA TYR A 44 -10.42 -13.34 2.03
C TYR A 44 -10.67 -11.83 2.07
N TYR A 45 -9.62 -11.02 1.93
CA TYR A 45 -9.77 -9.55 1.94
C TYR A 45 -10.52 -9.04 0.72
N THR A 46 -10.25 -9.58 -0.47
CA THR A 46 -10.91 -9.13 -1.70
C THR A 46 -12.38 -9.54 -1.77
N GLN A 47 -12.78 -10.60 -1.07
CA GLN A 47 -14.16 -11.10 -1.08
C GLN A 47 -15.02 -10.52 0.04
N LEU A 48 -14.47 -10.38 1.25
CA LEU A 48 -15.23 -9.92 2.42
C LEU A 48 -15.08 -8.42 2.68
N LEU A 49 -14.02 -7.80 2.20
CA LEU A 49 -13.70 -6.39 2.40
C LEU A 49 -13.22 -5.76 1.07
N PRO A 50 -14.03 -5.80 0.01
CA PRO A 50 -13.59 -5.43 -1.34
C PRO A 50 -13.12 -3.98 -1.45
N GLY A 51 -13.69 -3.06 -0.66
CA GLY A 51 -13.38 -1.63 -0.68
C GLY A 51 -12.21 -1.22 0.23
N ILE A 52 -11.60 -2.15 0.97
CA ILE A 52 -10.57 -1.81 1.96
C ILE A 52 -9.18 -2.22 1.45
N PRO A 53 -8.28 -1.26 1.16
CA PRO A 53 -6.90 -1.57 0.85
C PRO A 53 -6.18 -2.12 2.09
N THR A 54 -5.19 -2.99 1.89
CA THR A 54 -4.38 -3.44 3.02
C THR A 54 -3.34 -2.39 3.37
N ILE A 55 -2.81 -2.44 4.59
CA ILE A 55 -1.75 -1.54 5.07
C ILE A 55 -0.53 -1.50 4.13
N ARG A 56 -0.29 -2.57 3.36
CA ARG A 56 0.87 -2.68 2.45
C ARG A 56 0.89 -1.61 1.37
N VAL A 57 -0.26 -1.15 0.91
CA VAL A 57 -0.36 -0.06 -0.06
C VAL A 57 0.20 1.23 0.55
N PHE A 58 -0.27 1.58 1.75
CA PHE A 58 0.21 2.77 2.47
C PHE A 58 1.70 2.68 2.81
N GLU A 59 2.18 1.53 3.29
CA GLU A 59 3.60 1.31 3.62
C GLU A 59 4.50 1.47 2.39
N ALA A 60 4.13 0.87 1.26
CA ALA A 60 4.91 0.96 0.04
C ALA A 60 5.02 2.40 -0.46
N LEU A 61 3.89 3.11 -0.56
CA LEU A 61 3.85 4.49 -1.04
C LEU A 61 4.56 5.44 -0.06
N ALA A 62 4.39 5.25 1.25
CA ALA A 62 5.10 6.03 2.26
C ALA A 62 6.63 5.83 2.24
N CYS A 63 7.08 4.64 1.85
CA CYS A 63 8.51 4.34 1.68
C CYS A 63 9.07 4.78 0.32
N GLY A 64 8.24 5.32 -0.57
CA GLY A 64 8.67 5.80 -1.88
C GLY A 64 9.15 4.68 -2.81
N ILE A 65 8.51 3.51 -2.78
CA ILE A 65 8.79 2.45 -3.74
C ILE A 65 7.64 2.31 -4.74
N PRO A 66 7.92 2.22 -6.06
CA PRO A 66 6.90 1.93 -7.05
C PRO A 66 6.13 0.66 -6.70
N LEU A 67 4.80 0.73 -6.72
CA LEU A 67 3.91 -0.36 -6.37
C LEU A 67 3.13 -0.84 -7.59
N VAL A 68 3.08 -2.16 -7.79
CA VAL A 68 2.12 -2.81 -8.69
C VAL A 68 1.19 -3.67 -7.84
N SER A 69 -0.10 -3.39 -7.89
CA SER A 69 -1.09 -4.05 -7.05
C SER A 69 -2.13 -4.80 -7.86
N ALA A 70 -2.58 -5.95 -7.34
CA ALA A 70 -3.84 -6.53 -7.79
C ALA A 70 -4.98 -5.54 -7.46
N PRO A 71 -6.07 -5.51 -8.25
CA PRO A 71 -7.18 -4.57 -8.06
C PRO A 71 -7.90 -4.79 -6.73
N TRP A 72 -8.36 -3.70 -6.16
CA TRP A 72 -9.40 -3.66 -5.13
C TRP A 72 -10.38 -2.52 -5.49
N GLU A 73 -11.53 -2.53 -4.86
CA GLU A 73 -12.52 -1.48 -5.04
C GLU A 73 -12.20 -0.30 -4.11
N ASP A 74 -11.59 0.75 -4.65
CA ASP A 74 -11.28 1.98 -3.89
C ASP A 74 -12.50 2.90 -3.83
N SER A 75 -13.53 2.49 -3.09
CA SER A 75 -14.80 3.22 -2.96
C SER A 75 -14.64 4.57 -2.26
N GLU A 76 -13.61 4.75 -1.46
CA GLU A 76 -13.32 6.01 -0.75
C GLU A 76 -12.37 6.94 -1.54
N HIS A 77 -11.93 6.52 -2.73
CA HIS A 77 -10.99 7.28 -3.56
C HIS A 77 -9.74 7.71 -2.80
N LEU A 78 -9.15 6.77 -2.07
CA LEU A 78 -7.97 7.00 -1.23
C LEU A 78 -6.73 7.30 -2.07
N PHE A 79 -6.63 6.68 -3.25
CA PHE A 79 -5.48 6.77 -4.14
C PHE A 79 -5.89 7.06 -5.58
N ARG A 80 -4.90 7.33 -6.42
CA ARG A 80 -5.05 7.60 -7.85
C ARG A 80 -4.39 6.47 -8.66
N PRO A 81 -5.12 5.40 -9.03
CA PRO A 81 -4.57 4.33 -9.86
C PRO A 81 -4.02 4.85 -11.18
N GLY A 82 -2.87 4.34 -11.60
CA GLY A 82 -2.16 4.81 -12.79
C GLY A 82 -1.23 6.01 -12.54
N GLN A 83 -1.39 6.71 -11.41
CA GLN A 83 -0.52 7.82 -10.97
C GLN A 83 0.28 7.45 -9.73
N ASP A 84 -0.40 7.07 -8.64
CA ASP A 84 0.24 6.73 -7.36
C ASP A 84 0.84 5.32 -7.39
N PHE A 85 0.23 4.41 -8.15
CA PHE A 85 0.66 3.03 -8.37
C PHE A 85 -0.03 2.44 -9.60
N LEU A 86 0.40 1.24 -10.02
CA LEU A 86 -0.17 0.54 -11.17
C LEU A 86 -1.04 -0.64 -10.72
N PHE A 87 -2.20 -0.82 -11.34
CA PHE A 87 -3.00 -2.03 -11.20
C PHE A 87 -2.58 -3.10 -12.22
N ALA A 88 -2.60 -4.36 -11.77
CA ALA A 88 -2.42 -5.54 -12.61
C ALA A 88 -3.53 -6.54 -12.31
N ARG A 89 -4.37 -6.82 -13.29
CA ARG A 89 -5.52 -7.75 -13.18
C ARG A 89 -5.10 -9.21 -13.19
N ASP A 90 -3.94 -9.46 -13.79
CA ASP A 90 -3.38 -10.81 -13.92
C ASP A 90 -1.83 -10.80 -13.90
N GLY A 91 -1.24 -12.00 -13.96
CA GLY A 91 0.21 -12.15 -13.93
C GLY A 91 0.93 -11.61 -15.17
N ALA A 92 0.26 -11.59 -16.33
CA ALA A 92 0.84 -11.05 -17.56
C ALA A 92 0.92 -9.51 -17.46
N GLU A 93 -0.12 -8.87 -16.97
CA GLU A 93 -0.15 -7.43 -16.72
C GLU A 93 0.85 -7.03 -15.62
N MET A 94 0.93 -7.80 -14.53
CA MET A 94 1.93 -7.61 -13.48
C MET A 94 3.35 -7.66 -14.05
N THR A 95 3.65 -8.66 -14.87
CA THR A 95 4.96 -8.81 -15.52
C THR A 95 5.28 -7.65 -16.45
N ARG A 96 4.30 -7.19 -17.22
CA ARG A 96 4.44 -6.04 -18.13
C ARG A 96 4.78 -4.76 -17.35
N HIS A 97 4.07 -4.48 -16.26
CA HIS A 97 4.33 -3.31 -15.43
C HIS A 97 5.69 -3.38 -14.73
N LEU A 98 6.08 -4.53 -14.19
CA LEU A 98 7.39 -4.70 -13.58
C LEU A 98 8.54 -4.49 -14.58
N ARG A 99 8.38 -4.97 -15.83
CA ARG A 99 9.35 -4.71 -16.90
C ARG A 99 9.42 -3.23 -17.27
N ALA A 100 8.27 -2.55 -17.39
CA ALA A 100 8.22 -1.12 -17.67
C ALA A 100 8.92 -0.32 -16.56
N ILE A 101 8.60 -0.59 -15.29
CA ILE A 101 9.26 0.04 -14.13
C ILE A 101 10.78 -0.24 -14.13
N SER A 102 11.20 -1.44 -14.50
CA SER A 102 12.63 -1.79 -14.56
C SER A 102 13.37 -1.01 -15.66
N ALA A 103 12.74 -0.85 -16.82
CA ALA A 103 13.34 -0.22 -17.99
C ALA A 103 13.28 1.32 -17.97
N ASP A 104 12.28 1.92 -17.32
CA ASP A 104 12.02 3.36 -17.37
C ASP A 104 12.22 4.05 -16.01
N PRO A 105 13.35 4.74 -15.81
CA PRO A 105 13.62 5.53 -14.61
C PRO A 105 12.64 6.70 -14.42
N ALA A 106 12.12 7.30 -15.50
CA ALA A 106 11.19 8.43 -15.39
C ALA A 106 9.83 7.95 -14.87
N LEU A 107 9.34 6.81 -15.36
CA LEU A 107 8.13 6.17 -14.81
C LEU A 107 8.30 5.86 -13.32
N ARG A 108 9.46 5.32 -12.90
CA ARG A 108 9.74 5.08 -11.48
C ARG A 108 9.65 6.35 -10.65
N ALA A 109 10.34 7.40 -11.10
CA ALA A 109 10.36 8.68 -10.40
C ALA A 109 8.96 9.29 -10.28
N SER A 110 8.17 9.25 -11.35
CA SER A 110 6.78 9.74 -11.38
C SER A 110 5.90 9.00 -10.38
N LEU A 111 5.94 7.65 -10.36
CA LEU A 111 5.15 6.84 -9.42
C LEU A 111 5.56 7.11 -7.96
N VAL A 112 6.85 7.22 -7.68
CA VAL A 112 7.37 7.53 -6.34
C VAL A 112 6.89 8.91 -5.89
N GLN A 113 7.05 9.92 -6.73
CA GLN A 113 6.64 11.28 -6.40
C GLN A 113 5.14 11.36 -6.13
N SER A 114 4.33 10.86 -7.05
CA SER A 114 2.87 10.89 -6.93
C SER A 114 2.38 10.15 -5.68
N GLY A 115 2.88 8.93 -5.43
CA GLY A 115 2.51 8.15 -4.25
C GLY A 115 2.88 8.83 -2.93
N LEU A 116 4.10 9.41 -2.84
CA LEU A 116 4.55 10.17 -1.67
C LEU A 116 3.69 11.42 -1.43
N GLU A 117 3.36 12.16 -2.48
CA GLU A 117 2.49 13.34 -2.41
C GLU A 117 1.11 12.96 -1.86
N THR A 118 0.48 11.91 -2.39
CA THR A 118 -0.82 11.44 -1.91
C THR A 118 -0.78 11.01 -0.44
N VAL A 119 0.24 10.24 -0.03
CA VAL A 119 0.37 9.82 1.38
C VAL A 119 0.58 11.02 2.30
N ARG A 120 1.45 11.96 1.94
CA ARG A 120 1.71 13.16 2.74
C ARG A 120 0.51 14.07 2.86
N ALA A 121 -0.24 14.23 1.78
CA ALA A 121 -1.40 15.12 1.73
C ALA A 121 -2.64 14.54 2.44
N ARG A 122 -2.76 13.19 2.54
CA ARG A 122 -4.04 12.57 2.95
C ARG A 122 -3.94 11.46 3.98
N HIS A 123 -2.77 10.80 4.12
CA HIS A 123 -2.69 9.51 4.82
C HIS A 123 -1.69 9.48 5.97
N SER A 124 -1.29 10.63 6.50
CA SER A 124 -0.49 10.66 7.73
C SER A 124 -1.33 10.30 8.97
N CYS A 125 -0.68 9.92 10.07
CA CYS A 125 -1.35 9.70 11.35
C CYS A 125 -2.17 10.92 11.80
N ALA A 126 -1.68 12.14 11.54
CA ALA A 126 -2.41 13.36 11.85
C ALA A 126 -3.73 13.47 11.08
N HIS A 127 -3.74 13.13 9.77
CA HIS A 127 -4.97 13.11 8.97
C HIS A 127 -5.99 12.09 9.51
N ARG A 128 -5.51 10.89 9.87
CA ARG A 128 -6.39 9.85 10.45
C ARG A 128 -6.94 10.25 11.83
N ALA A 129 -6.13 10.87 12.65
CA ALA A 129 -6.59 11.40 13.94
C ALA A 129 -7.65 12.48 13.76
N GLN A 130 -7.42 13.44 12.86
CA GLN A 130 -8.40 14.50 12.57
C GLN A 130 -9.71 13.95 12.00
N GLU A 131 -9.63 12.94 11.13
CA GLU A 131 -10.82 12.29 10.57
C GLU A 131 -11.62 11.56 11.66
N LEU A 132 -10.93 10.80 12.52
CA LEU A 132 -11.56 10.15 13.67
C LEU A 132 -12.27 11.16 14.58
N MET A 133 -11.63 12.30 14.87
CA MET A 133 -12.22 13.36 15.69
C MET A 133 -13.49 13.91 15.06
N ARG A 134 -13.50 14.16 13.73
CA ARG A 134 -14.72 14.62 13.02
C ARG A 134 -15.85 13.59 13.10
N ILE A 135 -15.52 12.30 12.96
CA ILE A 135 -16.52 11.23 13.12
C ILE A 135 -17.11 11.23 14.53
N VAL A 136 -16.26 11.31 15.56
CA VAL A 136 -16.71 11.36 16.96
C VAL A 136 -17.59 12.58 17.21
N GLU A 137 -17.23 13.76 16.70
CA GLU A 137 -18.03 14.98 16.79
C GLU A 137 -19.41 14.82 16.14
N THR A 138 -19.46 14.14 14.98
CA THR A 138 -20.72 13.86 14.29
C THR A 138 -21.62 12.91 15.07
N LEU A 139 -21.02 11.90 15.72
CA LEU A 139 -21.78 10.90 16.50
C LEU A 139 -22.17 11.40 17.89
N ASN A 140 -21.42 12.34 18.47
CA ASN A 140 -21.67 12.89 19.80
C ASN A 140 -21.46 14.41 19.84
N PRO A 141 -22.42 15.20 19.34
CA PRO A 141 -22.33 16.66 19.31
C PRO A 141 -22.11 17.31 20.69
N ALA A 142 -22.53 16.64 21.77
CA ALA A 142 -22.35 17.13 23.12
C ALA A 142 -20.90 17.02 23.65
N ALA A 143 -20.03 16.25 23.00
CA ALA A 143 -18.64 16.07 23.41
C ALA A 143 -17.67 17.15 22.88
N GLN A 144 -18.13 18.05 22.02
CA GLN A 144 -17.30 19.08 21.36
C GLN A 144 -16.40 19.91 22.30
N PRO A 145 -16.86 20.36 23.52
CA PRO A 145 -16.00 21.18 24.39
C PRO A 145 -14.80 20.44 24.99
N HIS A 146 -14.88 19.11 25.11
CA HIS A 146 -13.79 18.31 25.70
C HIS A 146 -12.67 17.97 24.69
N LEU A 147 -13.02 17.80 23.44
CA LEU A 147 -12.08 17.38 22.40
C LEU A 147 -11.14 18.51 21.94
N ALA A 148 -11.61 19.75 21.97
CA ALA A 148 -10.80 20.93 21.66
C ALA A 148 -9.60 21.13 22.61
N ARG A 149 -9.63 20.55 23.82
CA ARG A 149 -8.56 20.62 24.82
C ARG A 149 -7.47 19.56 24.63
N ILE A 150 -7.69 18.54 23.82
CA ILE A 150 -6.74 17.43 23.61
C ILE A 150 -5.84 17.70 22.40
N VAL A 151 -6.26 18.59 21.49
CA VAL A 151 -5.57 18.87 20.21
C VAL A 151 -4.81 20.21 20.26
N ALA A 152 -4.93 20.99 21.33
CA ALA A 152 -4.17 22.22 21.60
C ALA A 152 -2.91 21.90 22.41
#